data_ae7307f91a5ff67aeb02a754ba5a7004
#
_entry.id   ae7307f91a5ff67aeb02a754ba5a7004
#
_cell.length_a   1.000
_cell.length_b   1.000
_cell.length_c   1.000
_cell.angle_alpha   90.00
_cell.angle_beta   90.00
_cell.angle_gamma   90.00
#
_symmetry.space_group_name_H-M   'P 1'
#
loop_
_entity.id
_entity.type
_entity.pdbx_description
1 polymer ?
#
loop_
_entity_poly.entity_id
_entity_poly.type
_entity_poly.pdbx_seq_one_letter_code
_entity_poly.pdbx_strand_id
1 'polypeptide(L)'
;KVLPKTAKKIAVLDRTKEPGSLGEPLYLDVAATLREAGMNDVILTGGRYGLGSKDTPPSSVFAVYKELEKDAPKARFTIGIVDDVTNLSLPEVKPAPITSAKGTVECKFWGLGGDGTVGANKNSTKIIGDHTDKYIQAYFQYDSKKTGGITISHLRFGDNPIRSPYYINQADFVACHNPSYITKGYKMV
;
A
#
# COMPACT_ATOMS: atom_id res chain seq x y z
N LYS A 1 -13.77 -21.40 8.52
CA LYS A 1 -14.70 -21.09 9.64
C LYS A 1 -15.00 -19.60 9.80
N VAL A 2 -14.16 -18.70 9.25
CA VAL A 2 -14.30 -17.23 9.40
C VAL A 2 -14.95 -16.53 8.19
N LEU A 3 -15.09 -17.22 7.05
CA LEU A 3 -15.73 -16.64 5.87
C LEU A 3 -17.24 -16.48 6.11
N PRO A 4 -17.81 -15.30 5.79
CA PRO A 4 -19.26 -15.13 5.81
C PRO A 4 -19.94 -16.08 4.82
N LYS A 5 -21.05 -16.69 5.23
CA LYS A 5 -21.86 -17.55 4.33
C LYS A 5 -22.39 -16.80 3.10
N THR A 6 -22.42 -15.48 3.17
CA THR A 6 -22.85 -14.60 2.09
C THR A 6 -21.75 -14.29 1.06
N ALA A 7 -20.49 -14.69 1.32
CA ALA A 7 -19.40 -14.46 0.40
C ALA A 7 -19.58 -15.27 -0.88
N LYS A 8 -19.73 -14.60 -2.02
CA LYS A 8 -19.87 -15.19 -3.36
C LYS A 8 -18.62 -15.06 -4.20
N LYS A 9 -17.79 -14.04 -3.90
CA LYS A 9 -16.55 -13.75 -4.64
C LYS A 9 -15.44 -13.47 -3.64
N ILE A 10 -14.28 -14.05 -3.88
CA ILE A 10 -13.10 -13.91 -3.01
C ILE A 10 -11.91 -13.57 -3.87
N ALA A 11 -11.18 -12.51 -3.51
CA ALA A 11 -9.86 -12.22 -4.05
C ALA A 11 -8.80 -12.57 -3.01
N VAL A 12 -7.83 -13.37 -3.40
CA VAL A 12 -6.65 -13.68 -2.59
C VAL A 12 -5.46 -12.91 -3.14
N LEU A 13 -4.79 -12.16 -2.26
CA LEU A 13 -3.64 -11.34 -2.64
C LEU A 13 -2.35 -11.95 -2.09
N ASP A 14 -1.44 -12.25 -2.99
CA ASP A 14 -0.09 -12.74 -2.68
C ASP A 14 0.96 -11.68 -3.01
N ARG A 15 1.92 -11.47 -2.09
CA ARG A 15 3.05 -10.57 -2.32
C ARG A 15 4.22 -11.29 -3.01
N THR A 16 3.91 -12.15 -3.95
CA THR A 16 4.88 -12.91 -4.74
C THR A 16 4.37 -13.17 -6.15
N LYS A 17 5.24 -13.61 -7.01
CA LYS A 17 4.93 -14.18 -8.33
C LYS A 17 5.63 -15.50 -8.44
N GLU A 18 4.87 -16.57 -8.71
CA GLU A 18 5.38 -17.94 -8.86
C GLU A 18 5.37 -18.34 -10.34
N PRO A 19 6.45 -18.11 -11.09
CA PRO A 19 6.56 -18.53 -12.49
C PRO A 19 6.45 -20.04 -12.63
N GLY A 20 5.59 -20.51 -13.55
CA GLY A 20 5.39 -21.94 -13.80
C GLY A 20 4.45 -22.65 -12.82
N SER A 21 3.95 -21.97 -11.80
CA SER A 21 2.90 -22.48 -10.91
C SER A 21 1.51 -22.17 -11.46
N LEU A 22 0.53 -22.98 -11.06
CA LEU A 22 -0.90 -22.73 -11.36
C LEU A 22 -1.44 -21.48 -10.65
N GLY A 23 -0.76 -21.01 -9.61
CA GLY A 23 -1.12 -19.81 -8.86
C GLY A 23 -0.09 -19.51 -7.78
N GLU A 24 -0.25 -18.41 -7.10
CA GLU A 24 0.57 -18.02 -5.97
C GLU A 24 0.22 -18.84 -4.73
N PRO A 25 1.11 -18.99 -3.73
CA PRO A 25 0.97 -19.94 -2.62
C PRO A 25 -0.33 -19.79 -1.83
N LEU A 26 -0.65 -18.59 -1.35
CA LEU A 26 -1.87 -18.38 -0.56
C LEU A 26 -3.14 -18.62 -1.39
N TYR A 27 -3.12 -18.22 -2.66
CA TYR A 27 -4.22 -18.49 -3.57
C TYR A 27 -4.47 -20.01 -3.71
N LEU A 28 -3.42 -20.82 -3.87
CA LEU A 28 -3.53 -22.28 -4.00
C LEU A 28 -4.07 -22.92 -2.71
N ASP A 29 -3.58 -22.47 -1.54
CA ASP A 29 -4.06 -22.96 -0.24
C ASP A 29 -5.56 -22.64 -0.03
N VAL A 30 -5.97 -21.42 -0.38
CA VAL A 30 -7.39 -21.03 -0.28
C VAL A 30 -8.24 -21.81 -1.26
N ALA A 31 -7.78 -22.01 -2.49
CA ALA A 31 -8.50 -22.79 -3.51
C ALA A 31 -8.72 -24.24 -3.04
N ALA A 32 -7.67 -24.89 -2.52
CA ALA A 32 -7.78 -26.24 -1.96
C ALA A 32 -8.74 -26.29 -0.79
N THR A 33 -8.61 -25.36 0.16
CA THR A 33 -9.48 -25.29 1.34
C THR A 33 -10.96 -25.09 0.99
N LEU A 34 -11.26 -24.21 0.02
CA LEU A 34 -12.64 -23.99 -0.43
C LEU A 34 -13.21 -25.25 -1.08
N ARG A 35 -12.40 -25.96 -1.86
CA ARG A 35 -12.78 -27.23 -2.51
C ARG A 35 -13.10 -28.29 -1.47
N GLU A 36 -12.23 -28.49 -0.47
CA GLU A 36 -12.44 -29.44 0.62
C GLU A 36 -13.66 -29.11 1.48
N ALA A 37 -13.96 -27.82 1.65
CA ALA A 37 -15.14 -27.34 2.38
C ALA A 37 -16.44 -27.42 1.57
N GLY A 38 -16.41 -27.89 0.32
CA GLY A 38 -17.58 -27.98 -0.55
C GLY A 38 -18.09 -26.63 -1.06
N MET A 39 -17.31 -25.53 -0.94
CA MET A 39 -17.68 -24.18 -1.37
C MET A 39 -17.36 -23.97 -2.87
N ASN A 40 -17.95 -24.78 -3.73
CA ASN A 40 -17.64 -24.80 -5.16
C ASN A 40 -18.26 -23.65 -5.96
N ASP A 41 -19.29 -22.99 -5.41
CA ASP A 41 -20.02 -21.90 -6.09
C ASP A 41 -19.36 -20.52 -5.85
N VAL A 42 -18.26 -20.47 -5.08
CA VAL A 42 -17.54 -19.22 -4.83
C VAL A 42 -16.60 -18.92 -5.98
N ILE A 43 -16.70 -17.73 -6.55
CA ILE A 43 -15.74 -17.23 -7.54
C ILE A 43 -14.46 -16.83 -6.80
N LEU A 44 -13.36 -17.53 -7.08
CA LEU A 44 -12.06 -17.26 -6.50
C LEU A 44 -11.13 -16.62 -7.53
N THR A 45 -10.53 -15.48 -7.18
CA THR A 45 -9.56 -14.77 -8.01
C THR A 45 -8.23 -14.63 -7.28
N GLY A 46 -7.11 -14.68 -8.02
CA GLY A 46 -5.77 -14.51 -7.48
C GLY A 46 -5.16 -13.17 -7.90
N GLY A 47 -4.74 -12.37 -6.94
CA GLY A 47 -4.10 -11.08 -7.17
C GLY A 47 -2.66 -11.05 -6.67
N ARG A 48 -1.80 -10.30 -7.36
CA ARG A 48 -0.43 -10.02 -6.95
C ARG A 48 -0.30 -8.58 -6.53
N TYR A 49 0.41 -8.33 -5.43
CA TYR A 49 0.64 -6.98 -4.91
C TYR A 49 2.07 -6.80 -4.41
N GLY A 50 2.49 -5.56 -4.23
CA GLY A 50 3.77 -5.22 -3.59
C GLY A 50 5.02 -5.71 -4.33
N LEU A 51 4.89 -6.15 -5.59
CA LEU A 51 6.02 -6.58 -6.40
C LEU A 51 6.95 -5.39 -6.70
N GLY A 52 8.26 -5.65 -6.74
CA GLY A 52 9.25 -4.59 -6.93
C GLY A 52 9.23 -3.54 -5.82
N SER A 53 8.88 -3.92 -4.60
CA SER A 53 8.75 -3.03 -3.44
C SER A 53 7.78 -1.87 -3.64
N LYS A 54 6.78 -2.04 -4.53
CA LYS A 54 5.72 -1.06 -4.72
C LYS A 54 4.81 -0.98 -3.52
N ASP A 55 4.40 0.25 -3.20
CA ASP A 55 3.39 0.50 -2.19
C ASP A 55 2.04 -0.10 -2.59
N THR A 56 1.18 -0.34 -1.60
CA THR A 56 -0.18 -0.83 -1.83
C THR A 56 -1.17 0.15 -1.19
N PRO A 57 -1.43 1.28 -1.86
CA PRO A 57 -2.34 2.29 -1.35
C PRO A 57 -3.81 1.83 -1.39
N PRO A 58 -4.71 2.49 -0.66
CA PRO A 58 -6.14 2.20 -0.72
C PRO A 58 -6.73 2.18 -2.13
N SER A 59 -6.27 3.06 -3.03
CA SER A 59 -6.69 3.08 -4.44
C SER A 59 -6.51 1.74 -5.15
N SER A 60 -5.41 1.03 -4.86
CA SER A 60 -5.15 -0.32 -5.38
C SER A 60 -6.11 -1.36 -4.78
N VAL A 61 -6.39 -1.28 -3.47
CA VAL A 61 -7.33 -2.20 -2.79
C VAL A 61 -8.76 -1.99 -3.29
N PHE A 62 -9.19 -0.75 -3.44
CA PHE A 62 -10.51 -0.44 -4.01
C PHE A 62 -10.64 -0.90 -5.47
N ALA A 63 -9.55 -0.93 -6.25
CA ALA A 63 -9.57 -1.51 -7.59
C ALA A 63 -9.88 -3.02 -7.56
N VAL A 64 -9.42 -3.75 -6.54
CA VAL A 64 -9.76 -5.17 -6.35
C VAL A 64 -11.25 -5.34 -6.07
N TYR A 65 -11.83 -4.52 -5.20
CA TYR A 65 -13.27 -4.56 -4.93
C TYR A 65 -14.08 -4.26 -6.20
N LYS A 66 -13.70 -3.24 -6.97
CA LYS A 66 -14.34 -2.94 -8.26
C LYS A 66 -14.21 -4.07 -9.27
N GLU A 67 -13.10 -4.80 -9.25
CA GLU A 67 -12.97 -5.99 -10.10
C GLU A 67 -13.93 -7.11 -9.67
N LEU A 68 -14.09 -7.32 -8.37
CA LEU A 68 -15.02 -8.32 -7.82
C LEU A 68 -16.50 -7.96 -8.06
N GLU A 69 -16.84 -6.70 -8.28
CA GLU A 69 -18.22 -6.29 -8.61
C GLU A 69 -18.66 -6.78 -9.99
N LYS A 70 -17.73 -7.03 -10.91
CA LYS A 70 -18.02 -7.51 -12.26
C LYS A 70 -18.65 -8.91 -12.24
N ASP A 71 -19.54 -9.19 -13.17
CA ASP A 71 -20.11 -10.53 -13.29
C ASP A 71 -19.04 -11.60 -13.55
N ALA A 72 -18.07 -11.27 -14.40
CA ALA A 72 -16.91 -12.11 -14.70
C ALA A 72 -15.60 -11.38 -14.35
N PRO A 73 -15.18 -11.41 -13.08
CA PRO A 73 -13.90 -10.81 -12.68
C PRO A 73 -12.72 -11.58 -13.28
N LYS A 74 -11.60 -10.90 -13.48
CA LYS A 74 -10.36 -11.54 -13.94
C LYS A 74 -9.96 -12.66 -12.98
N ALA A 75 -9.70 -13.86 -13.50
CA ALA A 75 -9.21 -14.98 -12.69
C ALA A 75 -7.84 -14.69 -12.04
N ARG A 76 -7.02 -13.87 -12.70
CA ARG A 76 -5.71 -13.39 -12.23
C ARG A 76 -5.58 -11.91 -12.51
N PHE A 77 -4.95 -11.18 -11.58
CA PHE A 77 -4.65 -9.77 -11.75
C PHE A 77 -3.41 -9.34 -10.96
N THR A 78 -2.93 -8.14 -11.23
CA THR A 78 -1.84 -7.48 -10.51
C THR A 78 -2.28 -6.06 -10.13
N ILE A 79 -1.92 -5.60 -8.94
CA ILE A 79 -2.12 -4.22 -8.50
C ILE A 79 -0.78 -3.54 -8.19
N GLY A 80 -0.73 -2.21 -8.33
CA GLY A 80 0.45 -1.40 -8.06
C GLY A 80 1.53 -1.45 -9.13
N ILE A 81 1.37 -2.24 -10.18
CA ILE A 81 2.30 -2.35 -11.32
C ILE A 81 1.48 -2.27 -12.60
N VAL A 82 2.00 -1.55 -13.60
CA VAL A 82 1.50 -1.61 -14.98
C VAL A 82 2.13 -2.83 -15.65
N ASP A 83 1.29 -3.70 -16.17
CA ASP A 83 1.70 -4.92 -16.88
C ASP A 83 1.22 -4.82 -18.34
N ASP A 84 2.12 -4.45 -19.23
CA ASP A 84 1.81 -4.24 -20.64
C ASP A 84 1.87 -5.53 -21.48
N VAL A 85 2.43 -6.63 -20.91
CA VAL A 85 2.60 -7.90 -21.62
C VAL A 85 1.39 -8.80 -21.48
N THR A 86 0.90 -9.00 -20.25
CA THR A 86 -0.21 -9.93 -19.96
C THR A 86 -1.55 -9.21 -19.74
N ASN A 87 -1.55 -7.89 -19.64
CA ASN A 87 -2.73 -7.05 -19.38
C ASN A 87 -3.51 -7.45 -18.11
N LEU A 88 -2.80 -7.90 -17.09
CA LEU A 88 -3.38 -8.34 -15.82
C LEU A 88 -3.53 -7.21 -14.81
N SER A 89 -2.87 -6.06 -15.03
CA SER A 89 -2.93 -4.94 -14.11
C SER A 89 -4.32 -4.36 -13.99
N LEU A 90 -4.72 -4.07 -12.75
CA LEU A 90 -5.92 -3.29 -12.47
C LEU A 90 -5.54 -1.81 -12.33
N PRO A 91 -6.29 -0.90 -12.96
CA PRO A 91 -6.07 0.52 -12.78
C PRO A 91 -6.47 0.95 -11.36
N GLU A 92 -5.66 1.79 -10.74
CA GLU A 92 -6.00 2.38 -9.45
C GLU A 92 -7.27 3.24 -9.53
N VAL A 93 -8.04 3.23 -8.45
CA VAL A 93 -9.24 4.07 -8.34
C VAL A 93 -8.83 5.54 -8.22
N LYS A 94 -9.47 6.39 -8.99
CA LYS A 94 -9.28 7.85 -8.95
C LYS A 94 -10.63 8.57 -8.76
N PRO A 95 -10.69 9.62 -7.92
CA PRO A 95 -9.63 10.07 -7.01
C PRO A 95 -9.28 9.00 -5.98
N ALA A 96 -8.06 9.06 -5.43
CA ALA A 96 -7.64 8.11 -4.41
C ALA A 96 -8.51 8.27 -3.14
N PRO A 97 -9.06 7.17 -2.59
CA PRO A 97 -9.91 7.27 -1.41
C PRO A 97 -9.08 7.67 -0.17
N ILE A 98 -9.61 8.58 0.61
CA ILE A 98 -9.05 8.97 1.91
C ILE A 98 -9.54 7.95 2.94
N THR A 99 -8.62 7.22 3.55
CA THR A 99 -8.93 6.17 4.55
C THR A 99 -8.33 6.45 5.92
N SER A 100 -7.59 7.55 6.06
CA SER A 100 -7.10 8.03 7.36
C SER A 100 -8.27 8.48 8.24
N ALA A 101 -8.18 8.22 9.55
CA ALA A 101 -9.18 8.68 10.49
C ALA A 101 -9.23 10.23 10.49
N LYS A 102 -10.43 10.78 10.65
CA LYS A 102 -10.61 12.24 10.75
C LYS A 102 -9.75 12.80 11.88
N GLY A 103 -9.01 13.88 11.61
CA GLY A 103 -8.08 14.52 12.55
C GLY A 103 -6.69 13.89 12.58
N THR A 104 -6.40 12.92 11.71
CA THR A 104 -5.02 12.47 11.49
C THR A 104 -4.28 13.52 10.67
N VAL A 105 -3.13 13.96 11.16
CA VAL A 105 -2.21 14.83 10.44
C VAL A 105 -1.18 13.98 9.71
N GLU A 106 -1.00 14.23 8.42
CA GLU A 106 -0.10 13.48 7.53
C GLU A 106 1.02 14.40 7.02
N CYS A 107 2.27 14.06 7.35
CA CYS A 107 3.45 14.86 7.01
C CYS A 107 4.44 14.07 6.16
N LYS A 108 5.00 14.72 5.14
CA LYS A 108 6.08 14.17 4.31
C LYS A 108 7.34 15.04 4.41
N PHE A 109 8.48 14.40 4.54
CA PHE A 109 9.77 15.08 4.61
C PHE A 109 10.71 14.49 3.57
N TRP A 110 11.10 15.31 2.62
CA TRP A 110 12.02 14.96 1.54
C TRP A 110 13.43 15.40 1.88
N GLY A 111 14.34 14.46 1.93
CA GLY A 111 15.73 14.68 2.27
C GLY A 111 16.70 13.92 1.39
N LEU A 112 17.97 14.22 1.57
CA LEU A 112 19.09 13.53 0.94
C LEU A 112 19.67 12.52 1.93
N GLY A 113 20.02 11.34 1.46
CA GLY A 113 20.66 10.33 2.30
C GLY A 113 21.94 10.87 2.96
N GLY A 114 21.95 10.90 4.30
CA GLY A 114 23.03 11.46 5.12
C GLY A 114 22.85 12.91 5.56
N ASP A 115 21.79 13.62 5.15
CA ASP A 115 21.53 15.02 5.53
C ASP A 115 20.91 15.22 6.92
N GLY A 116 20.58 14.12 7.63
CA GLY A 116 19.97 14.18 8.95
C GLY A 116 18.42 14.20 8.96
N THR A 117 17.75 14.34 7.81
CA THR A 117 16.29 14.41 7.72
C THR A 117 15.59 13.20 8.39
N VAL A 118 16.08 11.99 8.14
CA VAL A 118 15.52 10.77 8.76
C VAL A 118 15.69 10.79 10.28
N GLY A 119 16.85 11.20 10.78
CA GLY A 119 17.13 11.34 12.22
C GLY A 119 16.22 12.38 12.88
N ALA A 120 16.03 13.53 12.24
CA ALA A 120 15.12 14.57 12.70
C ALA A 120 13.68 14.06 12.81
N ASN A 121 13.19 13.32 11.81
CA ASN A 121 11.85 12.73 11.84
C ASN A 121 11.68 11.66 12.91
N LYS A 122 12.67 10.80 13.13
CA LYS A 122 12.65 9.85 14.24
C LYS A 122 12.55 10.57 15.58
N ASN A 123 13.29 11.67 15.73
CA ASN A 123 13.24 12.49 16.95
C ASN A 123 11.87 13.18 17.10
N SER A 124 11.31 13.73 16.04
CA SER A 124 9.95 14.32 16.04
C SER A 124 8.90 13.29 16.46
N THR A 125 8.96 12.06 15.93
CA THR A 125 8.10 10.96 16.33
C THR A 125 8.19 10.68 17.82
N LYS A 126 9.42 10.65 18.37
CA LYS A 126 9.64 10.44 19.79
C LYS A 126 9.08 11.59 20.63
N ILE A 127 9.36 12.84 20.25
CA ILE A 127 8.88 14.03 20.98
C ILE A 127 7.35 14.03 21.06
N ILE A 128 6.66 13.79 19.93
CA ILE A 128 5.20 13.74 19.91
C ILE A 128 4.69 12.62 20.84
N GLY A 129 5.31 11.44 20.78
CA GLY A 129 4.91 10.29 21.60
C GLY A 129 5.16 10.48 23.10
N ASP A 130 6.28 11.12 23.48
CA ASP A 130 6.65 11.32 24.87
C ASP A 130 5.84 12.49 25.53
N HIS A 131 5.34 13.43 24.72
CA HIS A 131 4.72 14.67 25.24
C HIS A 131 3.25 14.82 24.89
N THR A 132 2.63 13.86 24.20
CA THR A 132 1.21 13.88 23.84
C THR A 132 0.60 12.50 23.95
N ASP A 133 -0.73 12.41 24.08
CA ASP A 133 -1.49 11.15 24.06
C ASP A 133 -1.86 10.71 22.62
N LYS A 134 -1.20 11.27 21.60
CA LYS A 134 -1.51 10.97 20.21
C LYS A 134 -0.96 9.62 19.78
N TYR A 135 -1.73 8.93 18.94
CA TYR A 135 -1.22 7.81 18.16
C TYR A 135 -0.27 8.31 17.09
N ILE A 136 0.82 7.57 16.85
CA ILE A 136 1.87 7.97 15.92
C ILE A 136 2.27 6.78 15.05
N GLN A 137 2.57 7.08 13.79
CA GLN A 137 3.13 6.13 12.85
C GLN A 137 4.17 6.82 11.99
N ALA A 138 5.31 6.19 11.78
CA ALA A 138 6.34 6.68 10.87
C ALA A 138 6.83 5.57 9.95
N TYR A 139 6.94 5.88 8.66
CA TYR A 139 7.60 5.07 7.64
C TYR A 139 8.72 5.85 6.99
N PHE A 140 9.79 5.15 6.61
CA PHE A 140 10.95 5.75 5.96
C PHE A 140 11.20 5.03 4.65
N GLN A 141 11.14 5.77 3.57
CA GLN A 141 11.42 5.28 2.22
C GLN A 141 12.84 5.71 1.84
N TYR A 142 13.62 4.76 1.38
CA TYR A 142 15.01 4.96 0.98
C TYR A 142 15.20 4.61 -0.49
N ASP A 143 16.10 5.36 -1.15
CA ASP A 143 16.65 4.95 -2.43
C ASP A 143 17.61 3.75 -2.24
N SER A 144 17.82 2.98 -3.28
CA SER A 144 18.81 1.89 -3.30
C SER A 144 20.26 2.36 -3.09
N LYS A 145 20.56 3.64 -3.35
CA LYS A 145 21.85 4.25 -3.08
C LYS A 145 22.03 4.51 -1.60
N LYS A 146 23.13 4.02 -1.04
CA LYS A 146 23.45 4.16 0.39
C LYS A 146 23.71 5.61 0.81
N THR A 147 24.30 6.43 -0.07
CA THR A 147 24.65 7.84 0.19
C THR A 147 24.22 8.67 -1.00
N GLY A 148 23.60 9.83 -0.74
CA GLY A 148 23.15 10.75 -1.77
C GLY A 148 21.89 10.33 -2.51
N GLY A 149 21.21 9.26 -2.05
CA GLY A 149 19.89 8.88 -2.52
C GLY A 149 18.77 9.70 -1.87
N ILE A 150 17.60 9.69 -2.49
CA ILE A 150 16.42 10.37 -1.94
C ILE A 150 15.92 9.61 -0.71
N THR A 151 15.59 10.32 0.35
CA THR A 151 14.86 9.79 1.48
C THR A 151 13.52 10.49 1.62
N ILE A 152 12.45 9.72 1.87
CA ILE A 152 11.13 10.29 2.13
C ILE A 152 10.64 9.73 3.45
N SER A 153 10.44 10.59 4.43
CA SER A 153 9.86 10.21 5.70
C SER A 153 8.37 10.54 5.68
N HIS A 154 7.56 9.58 6.12
CA HIS A 154 6.12 9.67 6.24
C HIS A 154 5.75 9.62 7.71
N LEU A 155 5.18 10.67 8.24
CA LEU A 155 4.76 10.78 9.64
C LEU A 155 3.27 11.03 9.71
N ARG A 156 2.57 10.18 10.46
CA ARG A 156 1.16 10.36 10.81
C ARG A 156 1.02 10.49 12.31
N PHE A 157 0.17 11.38 12.76
CA PHE A 157 -0.23 11.46 14.17
C PHE A 157 -1.66 11.97 14.31
N GLY A 158 -2.35 11.55 15.37
CA GLY A 158 -3.75 11.92 15.60
C GLY A 158 -4.35 11.28 16.85
N ASP A 159 -5.61 11.59 17.13
CA ASP A 159 -6.30 11.14 18.34
C ASP A 159 -6.88 9.72 18.21
N ASN A 160 -6.85 9.14 17.02
CA ASN A 160 -7.37 7.81 16.74
C ASN A 160 -6.24 6.83 16.38
N PRO A 161 -6.40 5.53 16.63
CA PRO A 161 -5.44 4.51 16.21
C PRO A 161 -5.17 4.57 14.70
N ILE A 162 -3.89 4.65 14.33
CA ILE A 162 -3.46 4.74 12.94
C ILE A 162 -3.24 3.32 12.41
N ARG A 163 -4.01 2.94 11.38
CA ARG A 163 -3.96 1.62 10.74
C ARG A 163 -3.72 1.74 9.23
N SER A 164 -2.77 2.57 8.85
CA SER A 164 -2.47 2.93 7.46
C SER A 164 -1.12 2.33 7.03
N PRO A 165 -1.04 1.04 6.59
CA PRO A 165 0.20 0.38 6.22
C PRO A 165 0.64 0.73 4.78
N TYR A 166 0.53 2.01 4.40
CA TYR A 166 0.87 2.55 3.09
C TYR A 166 1.48 3.94 3.25
N TYR A 167 2.19 4.40 2.22
CA TYR A 167 2.80 5.73 2.20
C TYR A 167 1.75 6.84 2.12
N ILE A 168 2.09 8.01 2.63
CA ILE A 168 1.25 9.20 2.53
C ILE A 168 1.22 9.64 1.06
N ASN A 169 0.02 9.74 0.50
CA ASN A 169 -0.20 10.19 -0.88
C ASN A 169 -0.78 11.62 -0.94
N GLN A 170 -1.42 12.05 0.14
CA GLN A 170 -1.94 13.40 0.31
C GLN A 170 -1.47 13.90 1.67
N ALA A 171 -0.56 14.85 1.69
CA ALA A 171 0.06 15.34 2.90
C ALA A 171 -0.54 16.70 3.31
N ASP A 172 -0.82 16.86 4.62
CA ASP A 172 -1.18 18.15 5.21
C ASP A 172 0.05 19.07 5.33
N PHE A 173 1.24 18.47 5.49
CA PHE A 173 2.50 19.18 5.60
C PHE A 173 3.60 18.50 4.79
N VAL A 174 4.35 19.29 4.03
CA VAL A 174 5.52 18.82 3.27
C VAL A 174 6.71 19.70 3.57
N ALA A 175 7.82 19.08 3.99
CA ALA A 175 9.11 19.71 4.05
C ALA A 175 10.02 19.13 2.97
N CYS A 176 10.65 20.00 2.17
CA CYS A 176 11.63 19.61 1.16
C CYS A 176 12.96 20.27 1.50
N HIS A 177 13.92 19.47 1.99
CA HIS A 177 15.22 19.97 2.42
C HIS A 177 16.23 20.11 1.28
N ASN A 178 15.89 19.60 0.08
CA ASN A 178 16.72 19.77 -1.10
C ASN A 178 15.91 20.41 -2.24
N PRO A 179 16.14 21.72 -2.53
CA PRO A 179 15.38 22.45 -3.55
C PRO A 179 15.44 21.82 -4.95
N SER A 180 16.51 21.07 -5.25
CA SER A 180 16.65 20.42 -6.55
C SER A 180 15.55 19.39 -6.84
N TYR A 181 14.86 18.87 -5.83
CA TYR A 181 13.76 17.94 -6.03
C TYR A 181 12.54 18.63 -6.65
N ILE A 182 12.31 19.89 -6.30
CA ILE A 182 11.23 20.68 -6.88
C ILE A 182 11.54 20.97 -8.35
N THR A 183 12.77 21.42 -8.65
CA THR A 183 13.18 21.72 -10.04
C THR A 183 13.24 20.49 -10.94
N LYS A 184 13.47 19.32 -10.39
CA LYS A 184 13.41 18.02 -11.10
C LYS A 184 12.01 17.47 -11.29
N GLY A 185 10.97 18.15 -10.80
CA GLY A 185 9.58 17.77 -11.00
C GLY A 185 9.09 16.58 -10.18
N TYR A 186 9.71 16.29 -9.04
CA TYR A 186 9.18 15.28 -8.12
C TYR A 186 7.83 15.74 -7.54
N LYS A 187 6.87 14.82 -7.51
CA LYS A 187 5.59 15.08 -6.83
C LYS A 187 5.79 15.02 -5.32
N MET A 188 5.70 16.17 -4.67
CA MET A 188 5.90 16.30 -3.23
C MET A 188 4.66 15.87 -2.44
N VAL A 189 3.48 16.10 -2.97
CA VAL A 189 2.15 15.77 -2.42
C VAL A 189 1.42 14.77 -3.28
#